data_23531c449b911e6244a76cdc864bae20
#
_entry.id   23531c449b911e6244a76cdc864bae20
#
_cell.length_a   1.000
_cell.length_b   1.000
_cell.length_c   1.000
_cell.angle_alpha   90.00
_cell.angle_beta   90.00
_cell.angle_gamma   90.00
#
_symmetry.space_group_name_H-M   'P 1'
#
loop_
_entity.id
_entity.type
_entity.pdbx_description
1 polymer ?
#
loop_
_entity_poly.entity_id
_entity_poly.type
_entity_poly.pdbx_seq_one_letter_code
_entity_poly.pdbx_strand_id
1 'polypeptide(L)'
;MLNQVALMGRLTRDPELKYTSTNKPVTSFKLAVDRDYKGDNAVDFIACVAWDRTAEMVSRYYRKGERMVVNGRIQTRNWVDSDGSNRSATEVVVDRAYFVEAKPRGDIAHSPEPRGKMADIGGEDGEMPF
;
A
#
# COMPACT_ATOMS: atom_id res chain seq x y z
N MET A 1 -18.04 17.52 -2.79
CA MET A 1 -17.49 16.40 -3.57
C MET A 1 -16.82 15.39 -2.68
N LEU A 2 -16.87 14.13 -3.05
CA LEU A 2 -16.25 13.07 -2.26
C LEU A 2 -15.45 12.14 -3.16
N ASN A 3 -14.23 11.85 -2.78
CA ASN A 3 -13.37 10.92 -3.50
C ASN A 3 -12.58 10.13 -2.46
N GLN A 4 -13.08 8.96 -2.12
CA GLN A 4 -12.49 8.18 -1.05
C GLN A 4 -12.55 6.71 -1.40
N VAL A 5 -11.44 6.02 -1.20
CA VAL A 5 -11.30 4.61 -1.53
C VAL A 5 -10.70 3.89 -0.34
N ALA A 6 -11.26 2.75 0.00
CA ALA A 6 -10.68 1.86 1.00
C ALA A 6 -10.57 0.47 0.37
N LEU A 7 -9.38 -0.08 0.38
CA LEU A 7 -9.10 -1.37 -0.23
C LEU A 7 -8.34 -2.26 0.73
N MET A 8 -8.62 -3.55 0.67
CA MET A 8 -7.79 -4.54 1.34
C MET A 8 -7.36 -5.56 0.30
N GLY A 9 -6.07 -5.81 0.20
CA GLY A 9 -5.56 -6.75 -0.77
C GLY A 9 -4.15 -7.17 -0.42
N ARG A 10 -3.55 -7.96 -1.30
CA ARG A 10 -2.18 -8.43 -1.10
C ARG A 10 -1.26 -7.77 -2.10
N LEU A 11 -0.07 -7.44 -1.65
CA LEU A 11 0.95 -6.90 -2.54
C LEU A 11 1.37 -7.95 -3.55
N THR A 12 1.47 -7.54 -4.80
CA THR A 12 1.87 -8.45 -5.87
C THR A 12 3.39 -8.57 -5.99
N ARG A 13 4.11 -7.62 -5.41
CA ARG A 13 5.58 -7.67 -5.34
C ARG A 13 6.05 -6.70 -4.27
N ASP A 14 7.33 -6.74 -3.96
CA ASP A 14 7.90 -5.83 -2.97
C ASP A 14 7.80 -4.39 -3.47
N PRO A 15 7.30 -3.46 -2.66
CA PRO A 15 7.24 -2.06 -3.07
C PRO A 15 8.64 -1.45 -3.05
N GLU A 16 8.98 -0.76 -4.12
CA GLU A 16 10.29 -0.15 -4.29
C GLU A 16 10.23 1.34 -4.05
N LEU A 17 11.07 1.85 -3.19
CA LEU A 17 11.11 3.29 -2.93
C LEU A 17 11.97 3.97 -3.98
N LYS A 18 11.42 4.99 -4.60
CA LYS A 18 12.13 5.80 -5.59
C LYS A 18 12.00 7.25 -5.22
N TYR A 19 12.84 8.07 -5.82
CA TYR A 19 12.81 9.51 -5.58
C TYR A 19 12.59 10.22 -6.91
N THR A 20 11.72 11.22 -6.90
CA THR A 20 11.47 12.00 -8.10
C THR A 20 12.61 12.98 -8.35
N SER A 21 12.56 13.70 -9.48
CA SER A 21 13.56 14.70 -9.80
C SER A 21 13.63 15.80 -8.76
N THR A 22 12.53 16.04 -8.04
CA THR A 22 12.52 17.01 -6.94
C THR A 22 12.84 16.35 -5.60
N ASN A 23 13.32 15.13 -5.65
CA ASN A 23 13.76 14.37 -4.47
C ASN A 23 12.66 14.02 -3.50
N LYS A 24 11.47 13.75 -4.01
CA LYS A 24 10.35 13.29 -3.19
C LYS A 24 10.25 11.79 -3.25
N PRO A 25 10.08 11.12 -2.10
CA PRO A 25 9.92 9.67 -2.11
C PRO A 25 8.58 9.26 -2.66
N VAL A 26 8.57 8.21 -3.48
CA VAL A 26 7.36 7.68 -4.07
C VAL A 26 7.53 6.18 -4.25
N THR A 27 6.46 5.44 -4.08
CA THR A 27 6.44 4.02 -4.40
C THR A 27 5.14 3.68 -5.10
N SER A 28 5.23 2.86 -6.14
CA SER A 28 4.06 2.37 -6.86
C SER A 28 3.98 0.87 -6.64
N PHE A 29 2.78 0.39 -6.45
CA PHE A 29 2.56 -1.03 -6.23
C PHE A 29 1.17 -1.41 -6.68
N LYS A 30 0.92 -2.70 -6.81
CA LYS A 30 -0.40 -3.20 -7.15
C LYS A 30 -0.89 -4.09 -6.04
N LEU A 31 -2.17 -3.94 -5.73
CA LEU A 31 -2.83 -4.80 -4.77
C LEU A 31 -3.73 -5.76 -5.51
N ALA A 32 -3.66 -7.02 -5.15
CA ALA A 32 -4.57 -8.04 -5.64
C ALA A 32 -5.75 -8.08 -4.70
N VAL A 33 -6.89 -7.65 -5.18
CA VAL A 33 -8.10 -7.53 -4.37
C VAL A 33 -9.11 -8.54 -4.87
N ASP A 34 -9.50 -9.46 -4.01
CA ASP A 34 -10.47 -10.48 -4.35
C ASP A 34 -11.85 -9.85 -4.44
N ARG A 35 -12.65 -10.30 -5.41
CA ARG A 35 -14.04 -9.87 -5.48
C ARG A 35 -14.86 -10.64 -4.47
N ASP A 36 -15.90 -9.98 -3.96
CA ASP A 36 -16.72 -10.57 -2.92
C ASP A 36 -17.53 -11.78 -3.38
N TYR A 37 -17.98 -11.77 -4.61
CA TYR A 37 -18.80 -12.89 -5.07
C TYR A 37 -17.92 -14.06 -5.47
N LYS A 38 -18.48 -15.23 -5.34
CA LYS A 38 -17.78 -16.42 -5.73
C LYS A 38 -17.77 -16.55 -7.24
N GLY A 39 -16.66 -16.84 -7.77
CA GLY A 39 -16.53 -16.99 -9.18
C GLY A 39 -15.16 -17.50 -9.49
N ASP A 40 -14.80 -17.48 -10.72
CA ASP A 40 -13.57 -18.07 -11.16
C ASP A 40 -12.37 -17.25 -10.76
N ASN A 41 -12.00 -17.30 -9.51
CA ASN A 41 -10.79 -16.61 -9.06
C ASN A 41 -10.73 -15.16 -9.51
N ALA A 42 -11.86 -14.50 -9.39
CA ALA A 42 -11.93 -13.11 -9.83
C ALA A 42 -11.14 -12.22 -8.89
N VAL A 43 -10.09 -11.63 -9.42
CA VAL A 43 -9.19 -10.78 -8.67
C VAL A 43 -8.97 -9.51 -9.48
N ASP A 44 -9.05 -8.38 -8.82
CA ASP A 44 -8.73 -7.11 -9.47
C ASP A 44 -7.35 -6.68 -9.02
N PHE A 45 -6.54 -6.24 -9.97
CA PHE A 45 -5.21 -5.72 -9.68
C PHE A 45 -5.28 -4.21 -9.74
N ILE A 46 -5.17 -3.58 -8.59
CA ILE A 46 -5.41 -2.16 -8.45
C ILE A 46 -4.07 -1.44 -8.30
N ALA A 47 -3.79 -0.51 -9.20
CA ALA A 47 -2.57 0.28 -9.14
C ALA A 47 -2.69 1.31 -8.02
N CYS A 48 -1.67 1.38 -7.18
CA CYS A 48 -1.61 2.31 -6.06
C CYS A 48 -0.29 3.07 -6.10
N VAL A 49 -0.32 4.29 -5.60
CA VAL A 49 0.89 5.09 -5.48
C VAL A 49 0.88 5.75 -4.11
N ALA A 50 2.01 5.74 -3.46
CA ALA A 50 2.18 6.40 -2.16
C ALA A 50 3.31 7.40 -2.27
N TRP A 51 3.18 8.51 -1.55
CA TRP A 51 4.15 9.60 -1.58
C TRP A 51 4.68 9.90 -0.18
N ASP A 52 5.85 10.49 -0.14
CA ASP A 52 6.45 11.06 1.07
C ASP A 52 6.56 10.02 2.18
N ARG A 53 6.11 10.35 3.37
CA ARG A 53 6.23 9.46 4.51
C ARG A 53 5.49 8.14 4.30
N THR A 54 4.35 8.17 3.63
CA THR A 54 3.61 6.96 3.35
C THR A 54 4.42 6.04 2.44
N ALA A 55 5.10 6.60 1.45
CA ALA A 55 5.95 5.82 0.55
C ALA A 55 7.09 5.16 1.33
N GLU A 56 7.72 5.91 2.22
CA GLU A 56 8.80 5.37 3.04
C GLU A 56 8.31 4.23 3.92
N MET A 57 7.16 4.42 4.53
CA MET A 57 6.60 3.43 5.44
C MET A 57 6.22 2.16 4.68
N VAL A 58 5.55 2.31 3.53
CA VAL A 58 5.13 1.15 2.75
C VAL A 58 6.35 0.36 2.27
N SER A 59 7.35 1.04 1.73
CA SER A 59 8.51 0.33 1.21
C SER A 59 9.34 -0.34 2.30
N ARG A 60 9.29 0.20 3.51
CA ARG A 60 10.05 -0.35 4.63
C ARG A 60 9.38 -1.56 5.27
N TYR A 61 8.07 -1.50 5.45
CA TYR A 61 7.37 -2.47 6.28
C TYR A 61 6.55 -3.52 5.55
N TYR A 62 6.32 -3.37 4.27
CA TYR A 62 5.49 -4.32 3.52
C TYR A 62 6.29 -5.07 2.48
N ARG A 63 5.94 -6.33 2.28
CA ARG A 63 6.61 -7.18 1.29
C ARG A 63 5.57 -7.90 0.44
N LYS A 64 6.04 -8.47 -0.65
CA LYS A 64 5.20 -9.25 -1.56
C LYS A 64 4.37 -10.26 -0.79
N GLY A 65 3.10 -10.35 -1.14
CA GLY A 65 2.18 -11.33 -0.55
C GLY A 65 1.52 -10.89 0.74
N GLU A 66 2.02 -9.84 1.35
CA GLU A 66 1.41 -9.37 2.60
C GLU A 66 0.11 -8.63 2.32
N ARG A 67 -0.83 -8.81 3.23
CA ARG A 67 -2.12 -8.16 3.14
C ARG A 67 -2.03 -6.77 3.78
N MET A 68 -2.62 -5.81 3.12
CA MET A 68 -2.66 -4.46 3.66
C MET A 68 -3.99 -3.81 3.37
N VAL A 69 -4.35 -2.85 4.20
CA VAL A 69 -5.50 -1.99 3.96
C VAL A 69 -4.96 -0.62 3.59
N VAL A 70 -5.46 -0.06 2.51
CA VAL A 70 -5.11 1.30 2.12
C VAL A 70 -6.35 2.16 2.10
N ASN A 71 -6.16 3.42 2.44
CA ASN A 71 -7.20 4.42 2.39
C ASN A 71 -6.66 5.58 1.58
N GLY A 72 -7.40 6.03 0.59
CA GLY A 72 -6.93 7.10 -0.27
C GLY A 72 -8.02 7.59 -1.20
N ARG A 73 -7.59 8.03 -2.35
CA ARG A 73 -8.51 8.56 -3.36
C ARG A 73 -8.11 8.06 -4.75
N ILE A 74 -9.06 8.06 -5.67
CA ILE A 74 -8.79 7.71 -7.06
C ILE A 74 -8.27 8.95 -7.78
N GLN A 75 -7.27 8.77 -8.59
CA GLN A 75 -6.71 9.82 -9.41
C GLN A 75 -6.43 9.31 -10.80
N THR A 76 -6.75 10.09 -11.80
CA THR A 76 -6.44 9.78 -13.18
C THR A 76 -5.28 10.65 -13.62
N ARG A 77 -4.31 10.03 -14.27
CA ARG A 77 -3.18 10.78 -14.80
C ARG A 77 -3.11 10.54 -16.30
N ASN A 78 -2.79 11.59 -17.04
CA ASN A 78 -2.69 11.53 -18.48
C ASN A 78 -1.29 11.94 -18.91
N TRP A 79 -0.77 11.29 -19.94
CA TRP A 79 0.54 11.65 -20.47
C TRP A 79 0.62 11.24 -21.93
N VAL A 80 1.63 11.77 -22.61
CA VAL A 80 1.89 11.43 -24.00
C VAL A 80 3.08 10.49 -24.03
N ASP A 81 2.88 9.34 -24.65
CA ASP A 81 3.91 8.31 -24.75
C ASP A 81 4.98 8.74 -25.76
N SER A 82 6.10 8.02 -25.76
CA SER A 82 7.20 8.32 -26.67
C SER A 82 6.81 8.18 -28.14
N ASP A 83 5.79 7.39 -28.44
CA ASP A 83 5.31 7.24 -29.82
C ASP A 83 4.24 8.26 -30.17
N GLY A 84 3.97 9.22 -29.32
CA GLY A 84 2.99 10.26 -29.55
C GLY A 84 1.56 9.91 -29.16
N SER A 85 1.33 8.69 -28.64
CA SER A 85 0.00 8.29 -28.21
C SER A 85 -0.38 8.88 -26.88
N ASN A 86 -1.64 9.27 -26.75
CA ASN A 86 -2.17 9.72 -25.47
C ASN A 86 -2.43 8.50 -24.59
N ARG A 87 -1.95 8.55 -23.37
CA ARG A 87 -2.12 7.48 -22.41
C ARG A 87 -2.78 8.01 -21.16
N SER A 88 -3.49 7.14 -20.45
CA SER A 88 -4.08 7.49 -19.18
C SER A 88 -4.00 6.30 -18.24
N ALA A 89 -3.96 6.59 -16.97
CA ALA A 89 -3.97 5.54 -15.95
C ALA A 89 -4.81 6.03 -14.79
N THR A 90 -5.59 5.11 -14.23
CA THR A 90 -6.36 5.37 -13.02
C THR A 90 -5.68 4.63 -11.89
N GLU A 91 -5.39 5.34 -10.83
CA GLU A 91 -4.69 4.73 -9.71
C GLU A 91 -5.21 5.30 -8.39
N VAL A 92 -4.91 4.60 -7.32
CA VAL A 92 -5.29 5.03 -5.97
C VAL A 92 -4.08 5.72 -5.36
N VAL A 93 -4.26 6.98 -4.98
CA VAL A 93 -3.23 7.71 -4.22
C VAL A 93 -3.48 7.38 -2.75
N VAL A 94 -2.52 6.72 -2.13
CA VAL A 94 -2.69 6.19 -0.79
C VAL A 94 -2.37 7.26 0.24
N ASP A 95 -3.35 7.57 1.08
CA ASP A 95 -3.15 8.48 2.20
C ASP A 95 -2.62 7.73 3.42
N ARG A 96 -3.16 6.55 3.67
CA ARG A 96 -2.75 5.74 4.81
C ARG A 96 -2.76 4.26 4.46
N ALA A 97 -1.84 3.54 5.05
CA ALA A 97 -1.78 2.09 4.93
C ALA A 97 -1.78 1.50 6.33
N TYR A 98 -2.51 0.39 6.49
CA TYR A 98 -2.67 -0.24 7.80
C TYR A 98 -2.27 -1.71 7.72
N PHE A 99 -1.67 -2.22 8.78
CA PHE A 99 -1.39 -3.64 8.89
C PHE A 99 -2.68 -4.38 9.20
N VAL A 100 -2.90 -5.49 8.53
CA VAL A 100 -4.08 -6.31 8.73
C VAL A 100 -3.79 -7.46 9.67
N GLU A 101 -2.59 -7.98 9.58
CA GLU A 101 -2.20 -9.11 10.41
C GLU A 101 -0.82 -8.85 10.96
N ALA A 102 -0.52 -9.55 12.05
CA ALA A 102 0.77 -9.38 12.69
C ALA A 102 1.88 -9.83 11.74
N LYS A 103 2.99 -9.14 11.80
CA LYS A 103 4.14 -9.52 10.99
C LYS A 103 4.64 -10.90 11.45
N PRO A 104 5.09 -11.71 10.52
CA PRO A 104 5.65 -13.00 10.87
C PRO A 104 6.80 -12.82 11.85
N ARG A 105 6.82 -13.75 12.81
CA ARG A 105 7.85 -13.64 13.78
C ARG A 105 8.99 -14.52 13.52
N GLY A 106 9.03 -15.07 12.40
CA GLY A 106 10.10 -15.96 12.08
C GLY A 106 11.40 -15.36 12.37
N ASP A 107 11.38 -14.12 12.33
CA ASP A 107 12.56 -13.46 12.56
C ASP A 107 12.60 -12.90 13.88
N ILE A 108 11.77 -13.03 14.62
CA ILE A 108 11.75 -12.33 15.73
C ILE A 108 11.87 -12.93 16.79
N ALA A 109 12.30 -13.32 16.70
CA ALA A 109 12.29 -13.83 17.81
C ALA A 109 12.17 -12.94 18.89
N HIS A 110 11.95 -12.63 18.59
CA HIS A 110 11.60 -12.09 19.29
C HIS A 110 11.21 -11.51 19.98
N SER A 111 11.27 -11.05 20.32
CA SER A 111 10.80 -10.36 20.95
C SER A 111 9.94 -9.96 21.47
N PRO A 112 9.59 -9.95 22.08
CA PRO A 112 8.60 -9.66 22.54
C PRO A 112 7.98 -8.73 22.98
N GLU A 113 7.94 -8.50 22.89
CA GLU A 113 7.27 -7.80 23.14
C GLU A 113 6.40 -7.34 23.24
N PRO A 114 6.13 -7.26 23.64
CA PRO A 114 5.10 -6.99 23.71
C PRO A 114 4.29 -6.41 23.67
N ARG A 115 4.30 -6.53 23.38
CA ARG A 115 3.45 -6.02 23.04
C ARG A 115 2.77 -5.25 23.19
N GLY A 116 2.95 -5.26 23.10
CA GLY A 116 2.21 -4.63 22.82
C GLY A 116 2.07 -3.60 22.60
N LYS A 117 2.42 -3.57 22.75
CA LYS A 117 2.16 -2.81 22.20
C LYS A 117 1.74 -2.16 21.51
N MET A 118 2.06 -2.46 21.32
CA MET A 118 1.56 -2.26 20.40
C MET A 118 1.12 -1.63 20.29
N ALA A 119 1.32 -1.82 20.63
CA ALA A 119 0.70 -1.57 20.19
C ALA A 119 0.49 -0.72 20.15
N ASP A 120 0.88 -0.87 20.49
CA ASP A 120 0.50 -0.48 20.11
C ASP A 120 0.40 0.25 19.74
N ILE A 121 0.68 0.22 19.91
CA ILE A 121 0.38 0.29 19.18
C ILE A 121 0.16 0.95 18.97
N GLY A 122 0.57 1.13 19.18
CA GLY A 122 0.07 1.22 18.66
C GLY A 122 0.14 2.05 18.68
N GLY A 123 0.46 2.10 18.98
CA GLY A 123 0.15 2.24 18.64
C GLY A 123 0.33 3.10 18.67
N GLU A 124 0.42 2.99 18.78
CA GLU A 124 0.26 3.13 18.39
C GLU A 124 0.21 3.52 18.09
N ASP A 125 0.69 3.51 18.63
CA ASP A 125 0.40 3.39 18.05
C ASP A 125 0.34 3.68 17.64
N GLY A 126 0.67 3.56 18.11
CA GLY A 126 0.29 3.14 17.36
C GLY A 126 0.42 3.44 17.11
N GLU A 127 0.48 3.13 17.18
CA GLU A 127 0.25 2.94 16.58
C GLU A 127 0.39 2.92 16.25
N MET A 128 0.87 2.70 16.39
CA MET A 128 0.74 2.29 15.74
C MET A 128 0.83 2.43 15.57
N PRO A 129 1.16 2.61 15.54
CA PRO A 129 0.95 2.42 14.97
C PRO A 129 0.88 2.64 14.99
N PHE A 130 1.29 2.58 15.00
CA PHE A 130 0.80 2.40 14.54
C PHE A 130 0.76 2.41 14.60
#